data_d3bd3ad2fbc159e88c6f59ab37e39120
#
_entry.id   d3bd3ad2fbc159e88c6f59ab37e39120
#
_cell.length_a   1.000
_cell.length_b   1.000
_cell.length_c   1.000
_cell.angle_alpha   90.00
_cell.angle_beta   90.00
_cell.angle_gamma   90.00
#
_symmetry.space_group_name_H-M   'P 1'
#
loop_
_entity.id
_entity.type
_entity.pdbx_description
1 polymer ?
#
loop_
_entity_poly.entity_id
_entity_poly.type
_entity_poly.pdbx_seq_one_letter_code
_entity_poly.pdbx_strand_id
1 'polypeptide(L)'
;MAGAGDSVNGEALYNGGCVACHGPNGEGITGLGKPWVGSVFINSSTDAELVAFLNVGRPTDDPLNTTGIAMLPKGGNPSLTDDDLLDLVAYMRTLNT
;
A
#
# COMPACT_ATOMS: atom_id res chain seq x y z
N MET A 1 0.09 -6.97 18.81
CA MET A 1 -1.06 -6.59 18.00
C MET A 1 -0.57 -6.07 16.66
N ALA A 2 -1.13 -6.58 15.63
CA ALA A 2 -0.81 -6.09 14.30
C ALA A 2 -1.48 -4.74 14.16
N GLY A 3 -0.87 -3.65 14.38
CA GLY A 3 -1.39 -2.34 14.15
C GLY A 3 -2.78 -2.07 14.72
N ALA A 4 -3.27 -0.88 14.54
CA ALA A 4 -4.59 -0.46 15.03
C ALA A 4 -5.69 -0.64 13.97
N GLY A 5 -5.36 -1.14 12.79
CA GLY A 5 -6.29 -1.24 11.67
C GLY A 5 -7.02 -2.57 11.58
N ASP A 6 -8.05 -2.59 10.76
CA ASP A 6 -8.86 -3.78 10.45
C ASP A 6 -8.40 -4.36 9.11
N SER A 7 -7.71 -5.50 9.15
CA SER A 7 -7.16 -6.12 7.95
C SER A 7 -8.25 -6.63 6.99
N VAL A 8 -9.43 -6.96 7.48
CA VAL A 8 -10.54 -7.41 6.63
C VAL A 8 -11.05 -6.24 5.78
N ASN A 9 -11.24 -5.07 6.40
CA ASN A 9 -11.60 -3.87 5.66
C ASN A 9 -10.46 -3.45 4.73
N GLY A 10 -9.22 -3.57 5.18
CA GLY A 10 -8.04 -3.28 4.37
C GLY A 10 -7.98 -4.13 3.11
N GLU A 11 -8.30 -5.41 3.20
CA GLU A 11 -8.37 -6.28 2.03
C GLU A 11 -9.44 -5.82 1.05
N ALA A 12 -10.62 -5.44 1.54
CA ALA A 12 -11.69 -4.93 0.69
C ALA A 12 -11.26 -3.64 -0.02
N LEU A 13 -10.59 -2.74 0.69
CA LEU A 13 -10.09 -1.49 0.12
C LEU A 13 -8.99 -1.77 -0.91
N TYR A 14 -8.11 -2.72 -0.63
CA TYR A 14 -7.06 -3.13 -1.55
C TYR A 14 -7.66 -3.63 -2.87
N ASN A 15 -8.64 -4.52 -2.78
CA ASN A 15 -9.31 -5.08 -3.96
C ASN A 15 -10.09 -4.02 -4.74
N GLY A 16 -10.47 -2.91 -4.07
CA GLY A 16 -11.21 -1.82 -4.69
C GLY A 16 -10.37 -0.87 -5.52
N GLY A 17 -9.04 -0.86 -5.33
CA GLY A 17 -8.22 0.13 -6.03
C GLY A 17 -6.75 -0.21 -6.20
N CYS A 18 -6.15 -0.88 -5.23
CA CYS A 18 -4.70 -1.14 -5.26
C CYS A 18 -4.33 -2.35 -6.11
N VAL A 19 -5.26 -3.29 -6.27
CA VAL A 19 -5.03 -4.56 -6.95
C VAL A 19 -4.61 -4.37 -8.41
N ALA A 20 -5.10 -3.32 -9.05
CA ALA A 20 -4.81 -3.07 -10.47
C ALA A 20 -3.30 -2.92 -10.74
N CYS A 21 -2.55 -2.38 -9.78
CA CYS A 21 -1.09 -2.20 -9.92
C CYS A 21 -0.29 -3.19 -9.09
N HIS A 22 -0.83 -3.61 -7.95
CA HIS A 22 -0.08 -4.45 -6.99
C HIS A 22 -0.42 -5.94 -7.07
N GLY A 23 -1.41 -6.32 -7.87
CA GLY A 23 -1.79 -7.71 -8.09
C GLY A 23 -2.78 -8.23 -7.04
N PRO A 24 -3.51 -9.31 -7.36
CA PRO A 24 -4.58 -9.82 -6.49
C PRO A 24 -4.08 -10.37 -5.14
N ASN A 25 -2.81 -10.70 -5.04
CA ASN A 25 -2.21 -11.24 -3.82
C ASN A 25 -1.07 -10.37 -3.29
N GLY A 26 -0.98 -9.12 -3.73
CA GLY A 26 0.09 -8.22 -3.33
C GLY A 26 1.45 -8.59 -3.93
N GLU A 27 1.47 -9.42 -4.98
CA GLU A 27 2.70 -9.90 -5.60
C GLU A 27 3.38 -8.86 -6.51
N GLY A 28 2.70 -7.76 -6.79
CA GLY A 28 3.17 -6.76 -7.74
C GLY A 28 2.89 -7.15 -9.18
N ILE A 29 2.95 -6.15 -10.06
CA ILE A 29 2.83 -6.37 -11.51
C ILE A 29 3.97 -5.60 -12.15
N THR A 30 4.81 -6.29 -12.91
CA THR A 30 5.98 -5.68 -13.56
C THR A 30 5.55 -4.45 -14.40
N GLY A 31 6.21 -3.33 -14.14
CA GLY A 31 5.93 -2.08 -14.84
C GLY A 31 4.73 -1.29 -14.34
N LEU A 32 3.97 -1.80 -13.35
CA LEU A 32 2.80 -1.12 -12.80
C LEU A 32 2.93 -0.85 -11.30
N GLY A 33 3.25 -1.84 -10.50
CA GLY A 33 3.35 -1.67 -9.05
C GLY A 33 4.29 -2.67 -8.41
N LYS A 34 4.90 -2.25 -7.30
CA LYS A 34 5.83 -3.08 -6.55
C LYS A 34 5.10 -4.14 -5.73
N PRO A 35 5.75 -5.29 -5.45
CA PRO A 35 5.17 -6.27 -4.54
C PRO A 35 4.96 -5.70 -3.14
N TRP A 36 3.85 -6.03 -2.52
CA TRP A 36 3.65 -5.83 -1.08
C TRP A 36 4.20 -7.02 -0.30
N VAL A 37 4.14 -8.21 -0.88
CA VAL A 37 4.68 -9.42 -0.26
C VAL A 37 6.20 -9.36 -0.28
N GLY A 38 6.82 -9.59 0.87
CA GLY A 38 8.28 -9.58 1.00
C GLY A 38 8.91 -8.20 0.87
N SER A 39 8.14 -7.14 0.97
CA SER A 39 8.64 -5.77 0.81
C SER A 39 9.49 -5.35 2.00
N VAL A 40 10.76 -5.05 1.75
CA VAL A 40 11.66 -4.51 2.77
C VAL A 40 11.15 -3.16 3.27
N PHE A 41 10.64 -2.33 2.36
CA PHE A 41 10.09 -1.02 2.71
C PHE A 41 8.94 -1.16 3.70
N ILE A 42 7.96 -2.03 3.40
CA ILE A 42 6.80 -2.25 4.28
C ILE A 42 7.26 -2.84 5.62
N ASN A 43 8.14 -3.82 5.60
CA ASN A 43 8.57 -4.50 6.81
C ASN A 43 9.44 -3.63 7.72
N SER A 44 10.14 -2.64 7.17
CA SER A 44 11.01 -1.76 7.94
C SER A 44 10.35 -0.45 8.35
N SER A 45 9.12 -0.19 7.92
CA SER A 45 8.40 1.05 8.23
C SER A 45 7.38 0.82 9.34
N THR A 46 7.13 1.86 10.14
CA THR A 46 6.06 1.83 11.13
C THR A 46 4.70 2.03 10.45
N ASP A 47 3.62 1.70 11.17
CA ASP A 47 2.26 1.92 10.66
C ASP A 47 2.05 3.40 10.32
N ALA A 48 2.49 4.32 11.19
CA ALA A 48 2.36 5.75 10.96
C ALA A 48 3.12 6.20 9.72
N GLU A 49 4.33 5.66 9.50
CA GLU A 49 5.12 5.96 8.30
C GLU A 49 4.43 5.47 7.03
N LEU A 50 3.83 4.29 7.07
CA LEU A 50 3.13 3.75 5.91
C LEU A 50 1.85 4.53 5.62
N VAL A 51 1.11 4.96 6.64
CA VAL A 51 -0.07 5.82 6.45
C VAL A 51 0.35 7.15 5.82
N ALA A 52 1.43 7.76 6.30
CA ALA A 52 1.96 9.01 5.74
C ALA A 52 2.37 8.81 4.27
N PHE A 53 3.02 7.68 3.96
CA PHE A 53 3.41 7.36 2.60
C PHE A 53 2.18 7.22 1.67
N LEU A 54 1.15 6.51 2.13
CA LEU A 54 -0.07 6.35 1.34
C LEU A 54 -0.77 7.68 1.06
N ASN A 55 -0.71 8.63 2.00
CA ASN A 55 -1.26 9.97 1.81
C ASN A 55 -0.52 10.76 0.74
N VAL A 56 0.78 10.55 0.60
CA VAL A 56 1.63 11.29 -0.34
C VAL A 56 1.75 10.57 -1.68
N GLY A 57 1.79 9.24 -1.67
CA GLY A 57 2.07 8.44 -2.85
C GLY A 57 3.56 8.44 -3.18
N ARG A 58 3.88 8.02 -4.41
CA ARG A 58 5.26 7.96 -4.89
C ARG A 58 5.33 8.50 -6.31
N PRO A 59 5.84 9.73 -6.51
CA PRO A 59 5.98 10.31 -7.85
C PRO A 59 7.08 9.60 -8.65
N THR A 60 7.11 9.86 -9.95
CA THR A 60 8.07 9.22 -10.85
C THR A 60 9.52 9.63 -10.57
N ASP A 61 9.74 10.78 -9.96
CA ASP A 61 11.08 11.28 -9.61
C ASP A 61 11.60 10.77 -8.27
N ASP A 62 10.77 10.01 -7.52
CA ASP A 62 11.22 9.37 -6.27
C ASP A 62 12.26 8.29 -6.63
N PRO A 63 13.44 8.30 -5.97
CA PRO A 63 14.49 7.29 -6.25
C PRO A 63 14.01 5.84 -6.06
N LEU A 64 12.99 5.62 -5.25
CA LEU A 64 12.44 4.29 -5.01
C LEU A 64 11.38 3.91 -6.04
N ASN A 65 11.01 4.81 -6.95
CA ASN A 65 10.09 4.50 -8.04
C ASN A 65 10.87 3.77 -9.13
N THR A 66 10.65 2.47 -9.25
CA THR A 66 11.34 1.62 -10.21
C THR A 66 10.44 1.17 -11.36
N THR A 67 9.16 1.52 -11.31
CA THR A 67 8.19 1.12 -12.34
C THR A 67 8.02 2.17 -13.43
N GLY A 68 8.39 3.43 -13.17
CA GLY A 68 8.14 4.56 -14.07
C GLY A 68 6.71 5.07 -14.03
N ILE A 69 5.86 4.47 -13.20
CA ILE A 69 4.47 4.88 -13.02
C ILE A 69 4.33 5.50 -11.62
N ALA A 70 3.74 6.70 -11.57
CA ALA A 70 3.51 7.35 -10.28
C ALA A 70 2.47 6.60 -9.47
N MET A 71 2.74 6.40 -8.17
CA MET A 71 1.71 5.98 -7.24
C MET A 71 1.01 7.24 -6.75
N LEU A 72 -0.26 7.39 -7.09
CA LEU A 72 -1.04 8.56 -6.70
C LEU A 72 -1.31 8.55 -5.19
N PRO A 73 -1.47 9.73 -4.55
CA PRO A 73 -1.87 9.79 -3.16
C PRO A 73 -3.13 8.97 -2.91
N LYS A 74 -3.12 8.18 -1.84
CA LYS A 74 -4.23 7.28 -1.47
C LYS A 74 -4.62 6.29 -2.57
N GLY A 75 -3.65 5.92 -3.43
CA GLY A 75 -3.92 5.02 -4.54
C GLY A 75 -4.90 5.58 -5.56
N GLY A 76 -5.05 6.89 -5.62
CA GLY A 76 -5.98 7.55 -6.53
C GLY A 76 -7.41 7.67 -5.99
N ASN A 77 -7.66 7.29 -4.74
CA ASN A 77 -8.98 7.41 -4.11
C ASN A 77 -8.95 8.46 -2.98
N PRO A 78 -9.29 9.71 -3.27
CA PRO A 78 -9.22 10.78 -2.27
C PRO A 78 -10.25 10.66 -1.15
N SER A 79 -11.22 9.77 -1.28
CA SER A 79 -12.21 9.57 -0.23
C SER A 79 -11.73 8.67 0.90
N LEU A 80 -10.56 8.03 0.77
CA LEU A 80 -10.00 7.20 1.84
C LEU A 80 -9.59 8.08 3.02
N THR A 81 -10.01 7.67 4.22
CA THR A 81 -9.63 8.35 5.46
C THR A 81 -8.33 7.76 5.99
N ASP A 82 -7.72 8.40 7.00
CA ASP A 82 -6.56 7.84 7.66
C ASP A 82 -6.87 6.50 8.33
N ASP A 83 -8.09 6.34 8.85
CA ASP A 83 -8.53 5.04 9.39
C ASP A 83 -8.56 3.97 8.29
N ASP A 84 -9.04 4.31 7.10
CA ASP A 84 -9.00 3.40 5.95
C ASP A 84 -7.56 3.04 5.57
N LEU A 85 -6.67 4.02 5.57
CA LEU A 85 -5.26 3.78 5.26
C LEU A 85 -4.61 2.88 6.31
N LEU A 86 -4.97 3.05 7.58
CA LEU A 86 -4.48 2.18 8.64
C LEU A 86 -4.99 0.75 8.48
N ASP A 87 -6.22 0.58 8.01
CA ASP A 87 -6.77 -0.73 7.67
C ASP A 87 -5.98 -1.38 6.53
N LEU A 88 -5.62 -0.60 5.50
CA LEU A 88 -4.75 -1.07 4.42
C LEU A 88 -3.39 -1.52 4.95
N VAL A 89 -2.81 -0.77 5.88
CA VAL A 89 -1.54 -1.13 6.51
C VAL A 89 -1.69 -2.45 7.27
N ALA A 90 -2.79 -2.64 7.99
CA ALA A 90 -3.05 -3.91 8.68
C ALA A 90 -3.08 -5.08 7.68
N TYR A 91 -3.70 -4.88 6.52
CA TYR A 91 -3.70 -5.89 5.47
C TYR A 91 -2.30 -6.15 4.93
N MET A 92 -1.49 -5.10 4.71
CA MET A 92 -0.09 -5.25 4.28
C MET A 92 0.68 -6.16 5.24
N ARG A 93 0.45 -6.01 6.55
CA ARG A 93 1.13 -6.83 7.56
C ARG A 93 0.77 -8.31 7.41
N THR A 94 -0.49 -8.62 7.08
CA THR A 94 -0.92 -10.02 6.91
C THR A 94 -0.21 -10.68 5.73
N LEU A 95 0.14 -9.92 4.69
CA LEU A 95 0.86 -10.43 3.52
C LEU A 95 2.34 -10.70 3.82
N ASN A 96 2.85 -10.20 4.94
CA ASN A 96 4.26 -10.25 5.28
C ASN A 96 4.54 -10.99 6.59
N THR A 97 3.63 -11.84 7.02
CA THR A 97 3.82 -12.67 8.21
C THR A 97 4.62 -13.93 7.91
#